data_39ee488474c1ef565fc25890fc488a10
#
_entry.id   39ee488474c1ef565fc25890fc488a10
#
_cell.length_a   1.000
_cell.length_b   1.000
_cell.length_c   1.000
_cell.angle_alpha   90.00
_cell.angle_beta   90.00
_cell.angle_gamma   90.00
#
_symmetry.space_group_name_H-M   'P 1'
#
loop_
_entity.id
_entity.type
_entity.pdbx_description
1 polymer ?
#
loop_
_entity_poly.entity_id
_entity_poly.type
_entity_poly.pdbx_seq_one_letter_code
_entity_poly.pdbx_strand_id
1 'polypeptide(L)'
;AIHQYESTYNNRILDLENDIIIGAGYQYENEKTYKDKNDNIRKEGEIDRFTLLLVNKYGIFCESSYEVKCFDVIMDYIMNGKLYQEVKFYKPYSFTKNAYGDAEWLEDGIITVKGCKKVGIVEVFGMMGNEEYQEKTRLKEQYARKNEDKFVFLTWKPQTESEEDLLNRLVRCISDIRKSAYA
;
A
#
# COMPACT_ATOMS: atom_id res chain seq x y z
N ALA A 1 9.68 -13.50 20.75
CA ALA A 1 10.28 -12.87 19.57
C ALA A 1 9.48 -11.66 19.13
N ILE A 2 8.14 -11.74 19.00
CA ILE A 2 7.26 -10.63 18.60
C ILE A 2 7.38 -9.45 19.57
N HIS A 3 7.35 -9.67 20.89
CA HIS A 3 7.47 -8.62 21.91
C HIS A 3 8.79 -7.81 21.83
N GLN A 4 9.85 -8.38 21.32
CA GLN A 4 11.13 -7.70 21.21
C GLN A 4 11.17 -6.73 20.02
N TYR A 5 10.31 -6.91 19.00
CA TYR A 5 10.20 -6.07 17.82
C TYR A 5 9.14 -4.97 17.98
N GLU A 6 8.14 -5.13 18.85
CA GLU A 6 7.17 -4.07 19.18
C GLU A 6 7.87 -2.81 19.72
N SER A 7 8.98 -2.96 20.45
CA SER A 7 9.74 -1.83 20.99
C SER A 7 10.58 -1.07 19.94
N THR A 8 10.89 -1.68 18.82
CA THR A 8 11.75 -1.10 17.77
C THR A 8 10.94 -0.43 16.66
N TYR A 9 9.69 -0.80 16.50
CA TYR A 9 8.76 -0.16 15.56
C TYR A 9 7.99 0.96 16.26
N ASN A 10 8.67 2.06 16.52
CA ASN A 10 8.14 3.25 17.13
C ASN A 10 6.69 3.54 16.71
N ASN A 11 5.78 3.48 17.68
CA ASN A 11 4.44 4.06 17.68
C ASN A 11 3.39 3.49 16.71
N ARG A 12 3.58 2.34 16.10
CA ARG A 12 2.47 1.62 15.47
C ARG A 12 1.86 0.70 16.51
N ILE A 13 0.71 1.07 17.03
CA ILE A 13 -0.15 0.14 17.77
C ILE A 13 -0.63 -0.88 16.74
N LEU A 14 0.04 -2.04 16.71
CA LEU A 14 -0.42 -3.18 15.93
C LEU A 14 -1.60 -3.77 16.70
N ASP A 15 -2.77 -3.76 16.11
CA ASP A 15 -3.89 -4.56 16.61
C ASP A 15 -3.66 -6.01 16.19
N LEU A 16 -2.91 -6.74 17.03
CA LEU A 16 -2.52 -8.13 16.77
C LEU A 16 -3.71 -9.09 16.65
N GLU A 17 -4.91 -8.68 17.07
CA GLU A 17 -6.12 -9.47 16.93
C GLU A 17 -6.77 -9.30 15.54
N ASN A 18 -6.59 -8.13 14.92
CA ASN A 18 -7.27 -7.79 13.66
C ASN A 18 -6.31 -7.56 12.48
N ASP A 19 -5.01 -7.31 12.74
CA ASP A 19 -4.04 -7.08 11.68
C ASP A 19 -3.39 -8.39 11.22
N ILE A 20 -3.43 -8.66 9.93
CA ILE A 20 -2.66 -9.75 9.32
C ILE A 20 -1.24 -9.23 9.05
N ILE A 21 -0.26 -9.83 9.73
CA ILE A 21 1.14 -9.42 9.63
C ILE A 21 1.95 -10.54 8.99
N ILE A 22 2.68 -10.22 7.93
CA ILE A 22 3.70 -11.09 7.36
C ILE A 22 5.07 -10.51 7.68
N GLY A 23 5.91 -11.31 8.35
CA GLY A 23 7.29 -10.96 8.62
C GLY A 23 8.19 -11.34 7.44
N ALA A 24 8.99 -10.38 6.96
CA ALA A 24 10.12 -10.66 6.08
C ALA A 24 11.42 -10.40 6.82
N GLY A 25 12.27 -11.40 6.93
CA GLY A 25 13.59 -11.30 7.56
C GLY A 25 14.68 -11.35 6.51
N TYR A 26 15.71 -10.53 6.67
CA TYR A 26 16.95 -10.65 5.93
C TYR A 26 18.01 -11.21 6.87
N GLN A 27 18.60 -12.35 6.48
CA GLN A 27 19.77 -12.88 7.17
C GLN A 27 20.99 -12.25 6.52
N TYR A 28 21.74 -11.43 7.26
CA TYR A 28 23.09 -11.07 6.86
C TYR A 28 24.03 -12.21 7.25
N GLU A 29 25.00 -12.52 6.36
CA GLU A 29 26.01 -13.55 6.58
C GLU A 29 27.08 -13.15 7.63
N ASN A 30 26.70 -12.57 8.73
CA ASN A 30 27.56 -12.48 9.89
C ASN A 30 27.44 -13.78 10.68
N GLU A 31 27.98 -14.86 10.12
CA GLU A 31 28.14 -16.12 10.86
C GLU A 31 29.14 -15.88 12.00
N LYS A 32 28.63 -15.75 13.23
CA LYS A 32 29.48 -15.88 14.42
C LYS A 32 29.74 -17.36 14.66
N THR A 33 31.01 -17.73 14.57
CA THR A 33 31.44 -19.08 14.92
C THR A 33 31.86 -19.08 16.40
N TYR A 34 31.25 -19.93 17.20
CA TYR A 34 31.61 -20.12 18.61
C TYR A 34 31.74 -21.61 18.93
N LYS A 35 32.45 -21.91 20.00
CA LYS A 35 32.56 -23.26 20.52
C LYS A 35 31.48 -23.46 21.61
N ASP A 36 30.70 -24.53 21.51
CA ASP A 36 29.78 -24.93 22.57
C ASP A 36 30.51 -25.55 23.75
N LYS A 37 29.78 -25.90 24.81
CA LYS A 37 30.32 -26.51 26.04
C LYS A 37 31.02 -27.84 25.81
N ASN A 38 30.87 -28.44 24.65
CA ASN A 38 31.49 -29.71 24.25
C ASN A 38 32.57 -29.52 23.18
N ASP A 39 33.09 -28.31 23.05
CA ASP A 39 34.14 -27.92 22.06
C ASP A 39 33.72 -28.08 20.59
N ASN A 40 32.43 -28.29 20.29
CA ASN A 40 31.92 -28.33 18.93
C ASN A 40 31.81 -26.93 18.37
N ILE A 41 32.23 -26.75 17.12
CA ILE A 41 32.06 -25.49 16.40
C ILE A 41 30.57 -25.33 16.02
N ARG A 42 29.94 -24.28 16.51
CA ARG A 42 28.61 -23.87 16.17
C ARG A 42 28.67 -22.59 15.35
N LYS A 43 27.74 -22.48 14.40
CA LYS A 43 27.52 -21.27 13.63
C LYS A 43 26.17 -20.69 14.02
N GLU A 44 26.17 -19.44 14.42
CA GLU A 44 24.96 -18.70 14.74
C GLU A 44 24.78 -17.57 13.74
N GLY A 45 23.68 -17.59 13.00
CA GLY A 45 23.29 -16.50 12.12
C GLY A 45 22.48 -15.47 12.91
N GLU A 46 22.90 -14.22 12.92
CA GLU A 46 22.09 -13.11 13.44
C GLU A 46 21.18 -12.58 12.35
N ILE A 47 19.89 -12.44 12.65
CA ILE A 47 18.95 -11.70 11.80
C ILE A 47 19.17 -10.22 12.09
N ASP A 48 19.84 -9.52 11.20
CA ASP A 48 20.21 -8.11 11.37
C ASP A 48 19.01 -7.17 11.19
N ARG A 49 18.07 -7.55 10.35
CA ARG A 49 16.85 -6.75 10.08
C ARG A 49 15.64 -7.63 9.89
N PHE A 50 14.58 -7.23 10.54
CA PHE A 50 13.26 -7.85 10.39
C PHE A 50 12.26 -6.72 10.07
N THR A 51 11.54 -6.85 8.99
CA THR A 51 10.48 -5.91 8.62
C THR A 51 9.14 -6.61 8.73
N LEU A 52 8.25 -6.06 9.55
CA LEU A 52 6.85 -6.47 9.58
C LEU A 52 6.10 -5.71 8.50
N LEU A 53 5.43 -6.44 7.64
CA LEU A 53 4.59 -5.90 6.60
C LEU A 53 3.13 -6.15 6.96
N LEU A 54 2.33 -5.11 6.95
CA LEU A 54 0.89 -5.24 7.06
C LEU A 54 0.34 -5.86 5.78
N VAL A 55 -0.66 -6.73 5.93
CA VAL A 55 -1.34 -7.36 4.80
C VAL A 55 -2.83 -7.24 5.03
N ASN A 56 -3.56 -6.77 4.03
CA ASN A 56 -5.01 -6.74 4.11
C ASN A 56 -5.61 -8.16 3.97
N LYS A 57 -6.91 -8.31 4.20
CA LYS A 57 -7.61 -9.61 4.12
C LYS A 57 -7.55 -10.29 2.74
N TYR A 58 -7.12 -9.59 1.71
CA TYR A 58 -6.94 -10.11 0.35
C TYR A 58 -5.47 -10.44 0.02
N GLY A 59 -4.57 -10.35 1.00
CA GLY A 59 -3.15 -10.66 0.82
C GLY A 59 -2.33 -9.56 0.17
N ILE A 60 -2.84 -8.31 0.11
CA ILE A 60 -2.13 -7.17 -0.46
C ILE A 60 -1.28 -6.52 0.62
N PHE A 61 0.00 -6.32 0.37
CA PHE A 61 0.90 -5.61 1.28
C PHE A 61 0.53 -4.13 1.41
N CYS A 62 0.59 -3.63 2.64
CA CYS A 62 0.25 -2.28 3.00
C CYS A 62 1.37 -1.65 3.85
N GLU A 63 1.62 -0.37 3.63
CA GLU A 63 2.61 0.40 4.39
C GLU A 63 2.00 1.04 5.65
N SER A 64 0.67 1.09 5.72
CA SER A 64 -0.07 1.67 6.85
C SER A 64 -1.41 0.97 7.08
N SER A 65 -1.95 1.10 8.29
CA SER A 65 -3.31 0.64 8.63
C SER A 65 -4.39 1.37 7.82
N TYR A 66 -4.13 2.58 7.35
CA TYR A 66 -5.03 3.30 6.46
C TYR A 66 -5.08 2.68 5.07
N GLU A 67 -3.94 2.24 4.54
CA GLU A 67 -3.93 1.48 3.29
C GLU A 67 -4.66 0.14 3.42
N VAL A 68 -4.51 -0.57 4.56
CA VAL A 68 -5.28 -1.80 4.82
C VAL A 68 -6.78 -1.53 4.64
N LYS A 69 -7.31 -0.51 5.31
CA LYS A 69 -8.73 -0.14 5.22
C LYS A 69 -9.14 0.27 3.81
N CYS A 70 -8.34 1.13 3.18
CA CYS A 70 -8.61 1.60 1.82
C CYS A 70 -8.69 0.44 0.83
N PHE A 71 -7.70 -0.47 0.88
CA PHE A 71 -7.63 -1.59 -0.05
C PHE A 71 -8.69 -2.64 0.25
N ASP A 72 -9.09 -2.81 1.51
CA ASP A 72 -10.23 -3.65 1.86
C ASP A 72 -11.53 -3.14 1.25
N VAL A 73 -11.82 -1.84 1.36
CA VAL A 73 -13.01 -1.22 0.73
C VAL A 73 -12.98 -1.41 -0.79
N ILE A 74 -11.84 -1.17 -1.44
CA ILE A 74 -11.68 -1.35 -2.90
C ILE A 74 -11.92 -2.80 -3.29
N MET A 75 -11.28 -3.73 -2.60
CA MET A 75 -11.37 -5.15 -2.93
C MET A 75 -12.75 -5.73 -2.59
N ASP A 76 -13.37 -5.32 -1.48
CA ASP A 76 -14.75 -5.69 -1.16
C ASP A 76 -15.72 -5.28 -2.26
N TYR A 77 -15.59 -4.05 -2.76
CA TYR A 77 -16.41 -3.56 -3.87
C TYR A 77 -16.23 -4.41 -5.14
N ILE A 78 -14.97 -4.72 -5.48
CA ILE A 78 -14.66 -5.53 -6.68
C ILE A 78 -15.19 -6.97 -6.53
N MET A 79 -14.96 -7.59 -5.38
CA MET A 79 -15.30 -9.00 -5.16
C MET A 79 -16.80 -9.20 -4.94
N ASN A 80 -17.43 -8.39 -4.08
CA ASN A 80 -18.87 -8.48 -3.78
C ASN A 80 -19.72 -8.07 -4.98
N GLY A 81 -19.26 -7.08 -5.75
CA GLY A 81 -19.89 -6.66 -7.01
C GLY A 81 -19.65 -7.61 -8.18
N LYS A 82 -18.87 -8.69 -7.98
CA LYS A 82 -18.45 -9.63 -9.04
C LYS A 82 -17.75 -8.96 -10.22
N LEU A 83 -17.04 -7.85 -9.95
CA LEU A 83 -16.35 -7.05 -10.96
C LEU A 83 -14.94 -7.56 -11.27
N TYR A 84 -14.46 -8.60 -10.60
CA TYR A 84 -13.08 -9.12 -10.66
C TYR A 84 -12.61 -9.58 -12.05
N GLN A 85 -13.53 -9.81 -12.99
CA GLN A 85 -13.18 -10.12 -14.38
C GLN A 85 -12.94 -8.87 -15.23
N GLU A 86 -13.47 -7.73 -14.82
CA GLU A 86 -13.43 -6.47 -15.53
C GLU A 86 -12.51 -5.45 -14.86
N VAL A 87 -12.58 -5.36 -13.53
CA VAL A 87 -11.82 -4.38 -12.72
C VAL A 87 -10.71 -5.10 -11.97
N LYS A 88 -9.50 -4.56 -12.03
CA LYS A 88 -8.34 -5.04 -11.28
C LYS A 88 -7.77 -3.94 -10.41
N PHE A 89 -7.30 -4.30 -9.25
CA PHE A 89 -6.52 -3.45 -8.36
C PHE A 89 -5.09 -3.98 -8.24
N TYR A 90 -4.11 -3.10 -8.29
CA TYR A 90 -2.70 -3.41 -8.16
C TYR A 90 -2.04 -2.48 -7.14
N LYS A 91 -1.22 -3.03 -6.23
CA LYS A 91 -0.27 -2.27 -5.41
C LYS A 91 1.08 -2.28 -6.11
N PRO A 92 1.64 -1.14 -6.53
CA PRO A 92 3.01 -1.07 -7.05
C PRO A 92 4.03 -1.41 -5.96
N TYR A 93 5.05 -2.19 -6.29
CA TYR A 93 6.12 -2.59 -5.35
C TYR A 93 7.51 -2.11 -5.78
N SER A 94 7.61 -1.46 -6.92
CA SER A 94 8.88 -1.10 -7.52
C SER A 94 8.95 0.39 -7.82
N PHE A 95 10.04 1.01 -7.39
CA PHE A 95 10.40 2.40 -7.72
C PHE A 95 10.81 2.60 -9.18
N THR A 96 10.54 1.65 -10.06
CA THR A 96 11.09 1.69 -11.42
C THR A 96 10.50 2.76 -12.30
N LYS A 97 9.31 3.17 -12.13
CA LYS A 97 8.61 4.32 -12.74
C LYS A 97 7.14 4.22 -12.32
N ASN A 98 6.53 5.33 -11.98
CA ASN A 98 5.09 5.38 -11.83
C ASN A 98 4.41 5.03 -13.17
N ALA A 99 3.10 4.90 -13.18
CA ALA A 99 2.32 4.55 -14.39
C ALA A 99 2.59 5.50 -15.58
N TYR A 100 3.26 6.63 -15.36
CA TYR A 100 3.52 7.69 -16.34
C TYR A 100 4.99 7.97 -16.60
N GLY A 101 5.89 7.20 -15.98
CA GLY A 101 7.33 7.31 -16.22
C GLY A 101 8.08 8.32 -15.36
N ASP A 102 7.40 9.04 -14.47
CA ASP A 102 8.05 9.90 -13.47
C ASP A 102 8.42 9.05 -12.24
N ALA A 103 9.68 9.13 -11.84
CA ALA A 103 10.21 8.34 -10.71
C ALA A 103 10.06 9.05 -9.34
N GLU A 104 9.38 10.20 -9.30
CA GLU A 104 9.37 11.05 -8.11
C GLU A 104 8.49 10.54 -6.97
N TRP A 105 7.48 9.71 -7.27
CA TRP A 105 6.70 9.01 -6.24
C TRP A 105 6.12 7.69 -6.76
N LEU A 106 5.79 6.81 -5.82
CA LEU A 106 5.07 5.57 -6.07
C LEU A 106 3.62 5.76 -5.65
N GLU A 107 2.69 5.34 -6.49
CA GLU A 107 1.27 5.34 -6.18
C GLU A 107 0.96 4.29 -5.10
N ASP A 108 0.03 4.57 -4.19
CA ASP A 108 -0.42 3.58 -3.22
C ASP A 108 -1.20 2.44 -3.90
N GLY A 109 -1.88 2.72 -5.01
CA GLY A 109 -2.55 1.70 -5.79
C GLY A 109 -2.96 2.14 -7.18
N ILE A 110 -3.23 1.16 -8.04
CA ILE A 110 -3.69 1.37 -9.43
C ILE A 110 -4.94 0.52 -9.68
N ILE A 111 -5.98 1.16 -10.23
CA ILE A 111 -7.20 0.50 -10.68
C ILE A 111 -7.21 0.49 -12.21
N THR A 112 -7.43 -0.68 -12.78
CA THR A 112 -7.61 -0.82 -14.23
C THR A 112 -8.98 -1.40 -14.54
N VAL A 113 -9.55 -1.00 -15.67
CA VAL A 113 -10.81 -1.54 -16.19
C VAL A 113 -10.55 -2.12 -17.58
N LYS A 114 -11.00 -3.34 -17.79
CA LYS A 114 -10.76 -4.08 -19.04
C LYS A 114 -11.27 -3.29 -20.25
N GLY A 115 -10.40 -3.13 -21.23
CA GLY A 115 -10.74 -2.40 -22.47
C GLY A 115 -10.65 -0.88 -22.38
N CYS A 116 -10.32 -0.32 -21.20
CA CYS A 116 -10.13 1.11 -21.00
C CYS A 116 -8.64 1.48 -21.04
N LYS A 117 -8.32 2.65 -21.60
CA LYS A 117 -6.95 3.19 -21.63
C LYS A 117 -6.61 3.97 -20.36
N LYS A 118 -7.59 4.67 -19.80
CA LYS A 118 -7.45 5.40 -18.54
C LYS A 118 -7.33 4.41 -17.38
N VAL A 119 -6.57 4.79 -16.37
CA VAL A 119 -6.44 4.05 -15.11
C VAL A 119 -6.85 4.92 -13.93
N GLY A 120 -7.21 4.30 -12.81
CA GLY A 120 -7.40 4.99 -11.53
C GLY A 120 -6.10 4.96 -10.75
N ILE A 121 -5.63 6.11 -10.28
CA ILE A 121 -4.51 6.21 -9.34
C ILE A 121 -5.09 6.40 -7.95
N VAL A 122 -4.70 5.54 -7.02
CA VAL A 122 -5.15 5.56 -5.61
C VAL A 122 -4.07 6.15 -4.73
N GLU A 123 -4.45 7.09 -3.87
CA GLU A 123 -3.59 7.73 -2.88
C GLU A 123 -4.30 7.87 -1.54
N VAL A 124 -3.65 7.42 -0.47
CA VAL A 124 -4.14 7.46 0.90
C VAL A 124 -3.39 8.53 1.69
N PHE A 125 -4.02 9.65 1.98
CA PHE A 125 -3.42 10.78 2.66
C PHE A 125 -3.60 10.69 4.19
N GLY A 126 -2.77 9.88 4.84
CA GLY A 126 -2.89 9.52 6.26
C GLY A 126 -2.25 10.49 7.27
N MET A 127 -1.40 11.44 6.83
CA MET A 127 -0.64 12.30 7.75
C MET A 127 -0.91 13.81 7.54
N MET A 128 -2.18 14.19 7.40
CA MET A 128 -2.57 15.58 7.08
C MET A 128 -2.23 16.60 8.17
N GLY A 129 -1.80 16.18 9.37
CA GLY A 129 -1.30 17.07 10.42
C GLY A 129 0.14 17.57 10.22
N ASN A 130 0.88 17.08 9.22
CA ASN A 130 2.26 17.44 8.94
C ASN A 130 2.33 18.37 7.72
N GLU A 131 2.94 19.56 7.87
CA GLU A 131 3.01 20.59 6.81
C GLU A 131 3.78 20.10 5.57
N GLU A 132 4.91 19.42 5.75
CA GLU A 132 5.69 18.86 4.64
C GLU A 132 4.86 17.81 3.85
N TYR A 133 4.09 17.00 4.58
CA TYR A 133 3.22 16.01 3.96
C TYR A 133 2.05 16.67 3.21
N GLN A 134 1.48 17.76 3.75
CA GLN A 134 0.45 18.54 3.07
C GLN A 134 0.97 19.12 1.74
N GLU A 135 2.20 19.61 1.73
CA GLU A 135 2.80 20.14 0.49
C GLU A 135 3.02 19.04 -0.55
N LYS A 136 3.51 17.86 -0.15
CA LYS A 136 3.61 16.69 -1.04
C LYS A 136 2.24 16.28 -1.59
N THR A 137 1.21 16.27 -0.73
CA THR A 137 -0.17 15.99 -1.14
C THR A 137 -0.66 16.99 -2.18
N ARG A 138 -0.42 18.29 -1.94
CA ARG A 138 -0.79 19.37 -2.88
C ARG A 138 -0.11 19.20 -4.25
N LEU A 139 1.16 18.82 -4.26
CA LEU A 139 1.89 18.57 -5.51
C LEU A 139 1.32 17.37 -6.28
N LYS A 140 0.97 16.27 -5.59
CA LYS A 140 0.30 15.11 -6.18
C LYS A 140 -1.06 15.50 -6.77
N GLU A 141 -1.88 16.26 -6.04
CA GLU A 141 -3.18 16.74 -6.55
C GLU A 141 -3.03 17.66 -7.76
N GLN A 142 -2.01 18.53 -7.80
CA GLN A 142 -1.73 19.38 -8.96
C GLN A 142 -1.30 18.56 -10.17
N TYR A 143 -0.44 17.57 -9.97
CA TYR A 143 -0.01 16.66 -11.04
C TYR A 143 -1.21 15.89 -11.60
N ALA A 144 -2.10 15.40 -10.73
CA ALA A 144 -3.31 14.72 -11.13
C ALA A 144 -4.20 15.57 -12.02
N ARG A 145 -4.42 16.85 -11.66
CA ARG A 145 -5.22 17.79 -12.47
C ARG A 145 -4.61 18.06 -13.86
N LYS A 146 -3.28 18.10 -13.96
CA LYS A 146 -2.59 18.31 -15.24
C LYS A 146 -2.63 17.08 -16.15
N ASN A 147 -2.95 15.90 -15.61
CA ASN A 147 -2.96 14.64 -16.35
C ASN A 147 -4.33 13.94 -16.26
N GLU A 148 -5.41 14.69 -16.08
CA GLU A 148 -6.77 14.14 -16.00
C GLU A 148 -7.23 13.45 -17.31
N ASP A 149 -6.54 13.71 -18.42
CA ASP A 149 -6.71 13.00 -19.68
C ASP A 149 -6.18 11.56 -19.63
N LYS A 150 -5.19 11.28 -18.77
CA LYS A 150 -4.50 9.98 -18.68
C LYS A 150 -5.06 9.09 -17.60
N PHE A 151 -5.47 9.66 -16.46
CA PHE A 151 -5.94 8.90 -15.32
C PHE A 151 -7.04 9.62 -14.51
N VAL A 152 -7.72 8.84 -13.67
CA VAL A 152 -8.66 9.34 -12.67
C VAL A 152 -7.99 9.24 -11.29
N PHE A 153 -7.98 10.31 -10.53
CA PHE A 153 -7.32 10.35 -9.22
C PHE A 153 -8.32 10.04 -8.10
N LEU A 154 -8.12 8.92 -7.43
CA LEU A 154 -8.89 8.47 -6.28
C LEU A 154 -8.10 8.73 -5.01
N THR A 155 -8.50 9.71 -4.22
CA THR A 155 -7.86 10.04 -2.95
C THR A 155 -8.75 9.69 -1.79
N TRP A 156 -8.15 9.35 -0.65
CA TRP A 156 -8.84 9.20 0.62
C TRP A 156 -8.04 9.84 1.76
N LYS A 157 -8.75 10.63 2.60
CA LYS A 157 -8.20 11.30 3.79
C LYS A 157 -8.84 10.71 5.05
N PRO A 158 -8.34 9.58 5.57
CA PRO A 158 -9.00 8.76 6.60
C PRO A 158 -9.25 9.50 7.93
N GLN A 159 -8.56 10.63 8.17
CA GLN A 159 -8.76 11.44 9.37
C GLN A 159 -10.01 12.33 9.30
N THR A 160 -10.54 12.60 8.11
CA THR A 160 -11.65 13.52 7.88
C THR A 160 -12.77 12.95 7.01
N GLU A 161 -12.54 11.80 6.39
CA GLU A 161 -13.45 11.16 5.44
C GLU A 161 -13.78 9.74 5.89
N SER A 162 -15.03 9.34 5.69
CA SER A 162 -15.50 7.99 6.01
C SER A 162 -15.12 6.97 4.92
N GLU A 163 -15.27 5.68 5.22
CA GLU A 163 -15.16 4.61 4.23
C GLU A 163 -16.29 4.68 3.18
N GLU A 164 -17.45 5.21 3.54
CA GLU A 164 -18.56 5.46 2.61
C GLU A 164 -18.19 6.55 1.59
N ASP A 165 -17.50 7.61 2.02
CA ASP A 165 -16.97 8.63 1.10
C ASP A 165 -15.97 8.03 0.11
N LEU A 166 -15.07 7.16 0.59
CA LEU A 166 -14.14 6.42 -0.24
C LEU A 166 -14.87 5.54 -1.25
N LEU A 167 -15.87 4.78 -0.81
CA LEU A 167 -16.67 3.91 -1.67
C LEU A 167 -17.39 4.70 -2.77
N ASN A 168 -17.99 5.82 -2.42
CA ASN A 168 -18.67 6.69 -3.37
C ASN A 168 -17.70 7.26 -4.43
N ARG A 169 -16.49 7.63 -4.03
CA ARG A 169 -15.44 8.06 -4.97
C ARG A 169 -14.93 6.91 -5.84
N LEU A 170 -14.77 5.72 -5.29
CA LEU A 170 -14.39 4.53 -6.04
C LEU A 170 -15.37 4.22 -7.17
N VAL A 171 -16.67 4.25 -6.86
CA VAL A 171 -17.74 4.04 -7.86
C VAL A 171 -17.63 5.06 -8.99
N ARG A 172 -17.44 6.34 -8.65
CA ARG A 172 -17.25 7.42 -9.64
C ARG A 172 -15.97 7.21 -10.45
N CYS A 173 -14.86 6.88 -9.79
CA CYS A 173 -13.57 6.60 -10.44
C CYS A 173 -13.72 5.51 -11.50
N ILE A 174 -14.31 4.37 -11.18
CA ILE A 174 -14.54 3.26 -12.12
C ILE A 174 -15.47 3.70 -13.26
N SER A 175 -16.52 4.47 -12.95
CA SER A 175 -17.42 5.02 -13.98
C SER A 175 -16.68 5.94 -14.95
N ASP A 176 -15.80 6.82 -14.47
CA ASP A 176 -15.06 7.76 -15.30
C ASP A 176 -13.98 7.07 -16.13
N ILE A 177 -13.36 6.01 -15.60
CA ILE A 177 -12.47 5.15 -16.39
C ILE A 177 -13.24 4.51 -17.55
N ARG A 178 -14.44 3.97 -17.30
CA ARG A 178 -15.30 3.32 -18.31
C ARG A 178 -15.70 4.29 -19.43
N LYS A 179 -16.02 5.53 -19.11
CA LYS A 179 -16.35 6.56 -20.11
C LYS A 179 -15.20 6.79 -21.10
N SER A 180 -13.95 6.58 -20.67
CA SER A 180 -12.78 6.75 -21.54
C SER A 180 -12.62 5.66 -22.61
N ALA A 181 -13.37 4.56 -22.51
CA ALA A 181 -13.36 3.51 -23.55
C ALA A 181 -14.04 3.96 -24.85
N TYR A 182 -14.91 4.98 -24.78
CA TYR A 182 -15.73 5.46 -25.88
C TYR A 182 -15.24 6.80 -26.45
N ALA A 183 -14.16 7.33 -25.89
CA ALA A 183 -13.49 8.55 -26.36
C ALA A 183 -12.21 8.19 -27.13
#